data_25e6789d25e2485d55d87b79eec96026
#
_entry.id   25e6789d25e2485d55d87b79eec96026
#
_cell.length_a   1.000
_cell.length_b   1.000
_cell.length_c   1.000
_cell.angle_alpha   90.00
_cell.angle_beta   90.00
_cell.angle_gamma   90.00
#
_symmetry.space_group_name_H-M   'P 1'
#
loop_
_entity.id
_entity.type
_entity.pdbx_description
1 polymer ?
#
loop_
_entity_poly.entity_id
_entity_poly.type
_entity_poly.pdbx_seq_one_letter_code
_entity_poly.pdbx_strand_id
1 'polypeptide(L)'
;YNKKTNKFVMWAHFENGKNYLDAAVAIATCDTPDGDFTYHGHFNPYGYMSRDCTLYQEEDGTAYFISASRDNADLHVYRLSDDYMNVDCLVHRLWQGEYREAPAVIKGKYHYYMISSFCTGWAPNQGKYAWADSIEGRWSSLKEIGDETTYDSQSAFLLNVNGKLLYVGDRWGGDGDKYFESGYVVYPLKETEDGLEMIYQDTAEFE
;
A
#
# COMPACT_ATOMS: atom_id res chain seq x y z
N TYR A 1 9.04 -11.69 -2.97
CA TYR A 1 10.08 -12.73 -3.01
C TYR A 1 11.31 -12.25 -3.78
N ASN A 2 12.49 -12.32 -3.16
CA ASN A 2 13.74 -11.95 -3.79
C ASN A 2 14.41 -13.16 -4.44
N LYS A 3 14.40 -13.22 -5.78
CA LYS A 3 15.00 -14.34 -6.55
C LYS A 3 16.51 -14.44 -6.43
N LYS A 4 17.22 -13.31 -6.12
CA LYS A 4 18.68 -13.29 -5.99
C LYS A 4 19.15 -13.93 -4.68
N THR A 5 18.40 -13.69 -3.59
CA THR A 5 18.73 -14.21 -2.25
C THR A 5 17.94 -15.45 -1.87
N ASN A 6 16.92 -15.82 -2.66
CA ASN A 6 15.95 -16.88 -2.36
C ASN A 6 15.25 -16.68 -1.00
N LYS A 7 14.90 -15.43 -0.67
CA LYS A 7 14.21 -15.08 0.58
C LYS A 7 12.89 -14.36 0.31
N PHE A 8 11.93 -14.59 1.16
CA PHE A 8 10.79 -13.71 1.35
C PHE A 8 11.24 -12.58 2.26
N VAL A 9 11.02 -11.34 1.85
CA VAL A 9 11.42 -10.14 2.60
C VAL A 9 10.14 -9.40 2.99
N MET A 10 9.97 -9.20 4.29
CA MET A 10 8.85 -8.47 4.87
C MET A 10 9.31 -7.07 5.27
N TRP A 11 8.51 -6.08 4.92
CA TRP A 11 8.61 -4.70 5.38
C TRP A 11 7.35 -4.37 6.16
N ALA A 12 7.49 -3.81 7.34
CA ALA A 12 6.37 -3.52 8.22
C ALA A 12 6.60 -2.20 8.98
N HIS A 13 5.52 -1.48 9.27
CA HIS A 13 5.56 -0.35 10.18
C HIS A 13 6.05 -0.80 11.57
N PHE A 14 6.98 -0.05 12.13
CA PHE A 14 7.57 -0.33 13.45
C PHE A 14 7.34 0.83 14.40
N GLU A 15 6.89 0.49 15.62
CA GLU A 15 6.78 1.39 16.76
C GLU A 15 7.30 0.71 18.04
N ASN A 16 7.68 1.50 19.02
CA ASN A 16 8.19 1.02 20.31
C ASN A 16 7.12 0.47 21.26
N GLY A 17 5.87 0.44 20.85
CA GLY A 17 4.73 -0.02 21.64
C GLY A 17 4.22 0.97 22.69
N LYS A 18 4.77 2.20 22.73
CA LYS A 18 4.35 3.26 23.68
C LYS A 18 3.67 4.44 23.00
N ASN A 19 4.09 4.77 21.80
CA ASN A 19 3.56 5.87 21.01
C ASN A 19 3.90 5.65 19.53
N TYR A 20 3.48 6.58 18.66
CA TYR A 20 3.73 6.56 17.21
C TYR A 20 4.88 7.49 16.79
N LEU A 21 5.92 7.64 17.63
CA LEU A 21 7.02 8.59 17.37
C LEU A 21 8.21 7.96 16.64
N ASP A 22 8.41 6.66 16.76
CA ASP A 22 9.47 5.97 16.02
C ASP A 22 9.17 5.99 14.52
N ALA A 23 7.92 5.69 14.16
CA ALA A 23 7.44 5.71 12.78
C ALA A 23 8.50 5.19 11.81
N ALA A 24 9.06 4.02 12.13
CA ALA A 24 10.14 3.40 11.39
C ALA A 24 9.61 2.23 10.55
N VAL A 25 10.45 1.68 9.71
CA VAL A 25 10.17 0.44 9.00
C VAL A 25 11.04 -0.69 9.54
N ALA A 26 10.41 -1.83 9.85
CA ALA A 26 11.07 -3.07 10.22
C ALA A 26 11.30 -3.94 9.00
N ILE A 27 12.42 -4.66 8.98
CA ILE A 27 12.77 -5.63 7.95
C ILE A 27 12.90 -7.01 8.58
N ALA A 28 12.28 -8.02 7.96
CA ALA A 28 12.44 -9.40 8.34
C ALA A 28 12.49 -10.32 7.10
N THR A 29 13.11 -11.48 7.22
CA THR A 29 13.20 -12.45 6.12
C THR A 29 12.84 -13.84 6.54
N CYS A 30 12.33 -14.63 5.59
CA CYS A 30 12.07 -16.05 5.75
C CYS A 30 12.38 -16.84 4.48
N ASP A 31 12.52 -18.16 4.59
CA ASP A 31 12.69 -19.07 3.46
C ASP A 31 11.35 -19.40 2.79
N THR A 32 10.23 -19.31 3.52
CA THR A 32 8.87 -19.55 3.03
C THR A 32 7.96 -18.36 3.39
N PRO A 33 6.86 -18.12 2.66
CA PRO A 33 5.97 -16.99 2.92
C PRO A 33 5.19 -17.10 4.24
N ASP A 34 5.05 -18.30 4.76
CA ASP A 34 4.28 -18.67 5.96
C ASP A 34 5.16 -19.15 7.13
N GLY A 35 6.48 -19.04 7.01
CA GLY A 35 7.42 -19.49 8.04
C GLY A 35 7.73 -18.42 9.09
N ASP A 36 8.66 -18.75 9.99
CA ASP A 36 9.12 -17.85 11.03
C ASP A 36 10.10 -16.82 10.45
N PHE A 37 9.66 -15.57 10.39
CA PHE A 37 10.48 -14.48 9.89
C PHE A 37 11.54 -14.06 10.89
N THR A 38 12.79 -14.00 10.43
CA THR A 38 13.92 -13.47 11.21
C THR A 38 13.95 -11.95 11.08
N TYR A 39 13.80 -11.26 12.20
CA TYR A 39 13.89 -9.81 12.29
C TYR A 39 15.36 -9.34 12.15
N HIS A 40 15.59 -8.32 11.29
CA HIS A 40 16.92 -7.77 11.01
C HIS A 40 17.15 -6.37 11.57
N GLY A 41 16.10 -5.74 12.07
CA GLY A 41 16.17 -4.38 12.59
C GLY A 41 15.13 -3.46 11.96
N HIS A 42 15.18 -2.19 12.35
CA HIS A 42 14.31 -1.14 11.86
C HIS A 42 15.09 0.15 11.60
N PHE A 43 14.58 1.00 10.73
CA PHE A 43 15.18 2.28 10.41
C PHE A 43 14.15 3.25 9.81
N ASN A 44 14.51 4.52 9.73
CA ASN A 44 13.74 5.54 9.05
C ASN A 44 14.38 5.78 7.67
N PRO A 45 13.71 5.43 6.55
CA PRO A 45 14.26 5.57 5.21
C PRO A 45 14.67 7.01 4.91
N TYR A 46 15.93 7.28 4.66
CA TYR A 46 16.51 8.63 4.52
C TYR A 46 16.23 9.57 5.71
N GLY A 47 15.97 9.02 6.90
CA GLY A 47 15.61 9.79 8.10
C GLY A 47 14.13 10.25 8.12
N TYR A 48 13.31 9.81 7.19
CA TYR A 48 11.87 10.12 7.15
C TYR A 48 11.05 9.10 7.95
N MET A 49 9.98 9.58 8.56
CA MET A 49 8.95 8.72 9.16
C MET A 49 8.37 7.78 8.10
N SER A 50 7.99 6.58 8.52
CA SER A 50 7.34 5.56 7.70
C SER A 50 6.24 4.91 8.49
N ARG A 51 5.00 5.10 8.06
CA ARG A 51 3.80 4.52 8.67
C ARG A 51 3.15 3.51 7.72
N ASP A 52 1.89 3.65 7.40
CA ASP A 52 1.21 2.77 6.46
C ASP A 52 2.01 2.57 5.19
N CYS A 53 2.20 1.32 4.80
CA CYS A 53 3.11 1.01 3.72
C CYS A 53 2.66 -0.18 2.89
N THR A 54 3.18 -0.23 1.68
CA THR A 54 3.04 -1.36 0.76
C THR A 54 4.32 -1.61 -0.01
N LEU A 55 4.40 -2.78 -0.62
CA LEU A 55 5.47 -3.16 -1.54
C LEU A 55 4.91 -3.38 -2.95
N TYR A 56 5.70 -3.05 -3.94
CA TYR A 56 5.44 -3.42 -5.31
C TYR A 56 6.69 -4.00 -5.95
N GLN A 57 6.56 -5.10 -6.67
CA GLN A 57 7.66 -5.77 -7.38
C GLN A 57 7.34 -5.87 -8.85
N GLU A 58 8.28 -5.42 -9.71
CA GLU A 58 8.23 -5.59 -11.14
C GLU A 58 8.62 -7.03 -11.55
N GLU A 59 8.28 -7.41 -12.76
CA GLU A 59 8.62 -8.74 -13.32
C GLU A 59 10.12 -8.98 -13.42
N ASP A 60 10.91 -7.93 -13.65
CA ASP A 60 12.38 -7.99 -13.71
C ASP A 60 13.03 -8.11 -12.33
N GLY A 61 12.25 -7.98 -11.26
CA GLY A 61 12.70 -8.05 -9.87
C GLY A 61 13.05 -6.70 -9.26
N THR A 62 12.93 -5.58 -9.98
CA THR A 62 12.98 -4.25 -9.36
C THR A 62 11.83 -4.13 -8.37
N ALA A 63 12.11 -3.67 -7.16
CA ALA A 63 11.08 -3.57 -6.13
C ALA A 63 11.04 -2.17 -5.50
N TYR A 64 9.85 -1.80 -5.05
CA TYR A 64 9.56 -0.50 -4.49
C TYR A 64 8.86 -0.64 -3.14
N PHE A 65 9.21 0.24 -2.22
CA PHE A 65 8.54 0.46 -0.96
C PHE A 65 7.82 1.81 -1.02
N ILE A 66 6.53 1.80 -0.73
CA ILE A 66 5.69 3.00 -0.71
C ILE A 66 5.15 3.17 0.69
N SER A 67 5.32 4.35 1.27
CA SER A 67 4.99 4.59 2.67
C SER A 67 4.45 6.00 2.92
N ALA A 68 3.46 6.08 3.80
CA ALA A 68 3.03 7.34 4.38
C ALA A 68 4.14 7.92 5.25
N SER A 69 4.46 9.19 5.07
CA SER A 69 5.59 9.85 5.67
C SER A 69 5.24 11.26 6.17
N ARG A 70 6.12 11.86 7.01
CA ARG A 70 5.93 13.21 7.55
C ARG A 70 4.57 13.39 8.25
N ASP A 71 4.25 12.50 9.19
CA ASP A 71 2.92 12.44 9.84
C ASP A 71 1.77 12.26 8.83
N ASN A 72 1.95 11.36 7.87
CA ASN A 72 1.04 11.07 6.77
C ASN A 72 0.80 12.24 5.79
N ALA A 73 1.58 13.32 5.89
CA ALA A 73 1.43 14.47 4.99
C ALA A 73 1.75 14.13 3.53
N ASP A 74 2.64 13.16 3.30
CA ASP A 74 3.11 12.76 1.97
C ASP A 74 3.11 11.24 1.83
N LEU A 75 3.05 10.74 0.58
CA LEU A 75 3.47 9.38 0.25
C LEU A 75 4.85 9.41 -0.40
N HIS A 76 5.78 8.64 0.17
CA HIS A 76 7.13 8.46 -0.37
C HIS A 76 7.22 7.13 -1.13
N VAL A 77 7.85 7.15 -2.30
CA VAL A 77 8.18 5.98 -3.10
C VAL A 77 9.69 5.79 -3.09
N TYR A 78 10.15 4.65 -2.63
CA TYR A 78 11.56 4.27 -2.60
C TYR A 78 11.79 3.07 -3.51
N ARG A 79 12.88 3.09 -4.28
CA ARG A 79 13.39 1.87 -4.90
C ARG A 79 14.20 1.11 -3.87
N LEU A 80 14.02 -0.21 -3.82
CA LEU A 80 14.74 -1.09 -2.91
C LEU A 80 16.13 -1.46 -3.46
N SER A 81 17.05 -1.80 -2.54
CA SER A 81 18.31 -2.44 -2.87
C SER A 81 18.08 -3.83 -3.50
N ASP A 82 19.10 -4.36 -4.15
CA ASP A 82 19.08 -5.65 -4.86
C ASP A 82 18.65 -6.84 -4.01
N ASP A 83 18.92 -6.80 -2.72
CA ASP A 83 18.56 -7.83 -1.73
C ASP A 83 17.21 -7.55 -1.02
N TYR A 84 16.59 -6.40 -1.31
CA TYR A 84 15.38 -5.87 -0.68
C TYR A 84 15.50 -5.58 0.82
N MET A 85 16.74 -5.50 1.34
CA MET A 85 16.96 -5.25 2.77
C MET A 85 17.13 -3.78 3.12
N ASN A 86 17.19 -2.90 2.11
CA ASN A 86 17.37 -1.47 2.28
C ASN A 86 16.72 -0.69 1.12
N VAL A 87 16.65 0.63 1.26
CA VAL A 87 16.29 1.54 0.18
C VAL A 87 17.54 1.95 -0.60
N ASP A 88 17.45 1.94 -1.94
CA ASP A 88 18.49 2.41 -2.86
C ASP A 88 18.38 3.92 -3.09
N CYS A 89 17.16 4.38 -3.40
CA CYS A 89 16.90 5.80 -3.60
C CYS A 89 15.46 6.18 -3.26
N LEU A 90 15.26 7.45 -2.90
CA LEU A 90 13.94 8.09 -2.82
C LEU A 90 13.55 8.54 -4.24
N VAL A 91 12.57 7.87 -4.83
CA VAL A 91 12.08 8.14 -6.20
C VAL A 91 11.12 9.31 -6.21
N HIS A 92 10.12 9.28 -5.32
CA HIS A 92 9.07 10.30 -5.27
C HIS A 92 8.70 10.72 -3.86
N ARG A 93 8.26 11.97 -3.75
CA ARG A 93 7.43 12.50 -2.67
C ARG A 93 6.12 12.95 -3.30
N LEU A 94 5.11 12.09 -3.21
CA LEU A 94 3.83 12.29 -3.86
C LEU A 94 2.87 13.07 -2.97
N TRP A 95 2.04 13.90 -3.58
CA TRP A 95 0.89 14.58 -2.99
C TRP A 95 1.18 15.24 -1.63
N GLN A 96 2.25 16.02 -1.58
CA GLN A 96 2.72 16.70 -0.38
C GLN A 96 1.64 17.59 0.24
N GLY A 97 1.30 17.32 1.50
CA GLY A 97 0.25 18.01 2.23
C GLY A 97 -1.18 17.50 1.96
N GLU A 98 -1.34 16.44 1.17
CA GLU A 98 -2.66 15.85 0.89
C GLU A 98 -3.09 14.80 1.93
N TYR A 99 -2.22 14.48 2.91
CA TYR A 99 -2.51 13.57 4.01
C TYR A 99 -3.07 12.23 3.55
N ARG A 100 -2.24 11.48 2.79
CA ARG A 100 -2.61 10.16 2.27
C ARG A 100 -1.96 9.05 3.06
N GLU A 101 -2.74 8.00 3.38
CA GLU A 101 -2.30 6.78 4.06
C GLU A 101 -2.85 5.54 3.34
N ALA A 102 -2.52 4.34 3.85
CA ALA A 102 -2.95 3.05 3.31
C ALA A 102 -2.71 2.92 1.78
N PRO A 103 -1.49 3.16 1.28
CA PRO A 103 -1.21 3.03 -0.14
C PRO A 103 -1.31 1.58 -0.61
N ALA A 104 -1.96 1.36 -1.76
CA ALA A 104 -1.99 0.08 -2.45
C ALA A 104 -1.75 0.29 -3.94
N VAL A 105 -0.87 -0.50 -4.56
CA VAL A 105 -0.40 -0.32 -5.94
C VAL A 105 -0.61 -1.56 -6.78
N ILE A 106 -0.99 -1.36 -8.03
CA ILE A 106 -1.09 -2.42 -9.03
C ILE A 106 -0.73 -1.91 -10.43
N LYS A 107 -0.15 -2.80 -11.24
CA LYS A 107 -0.01 -2.61 -12.68
C LYS A 107 -1.25 -3.17 -13.37
N GLY A 108 -1.97 -2.29 -14.05
CA GLY A 108 -3.07 -2.67 -14.93
C GLY A 108 -2.60 -2.87 -16.37
N LYS A 109 -3.57 -2.93 -17.27
CA LYS A 109 -3.32 -3.04 -18.72
C LYS A 109 -2.78 -1.72 -19.30
N TYR A 110 -3.30 -0.59 -18.82
CA TYR A 110 -2.97 0.72 -19.38
C TYR A 110 -1.93 1.45 -18.54
N HIS A 111 -2.04 1.39 -17.21
CA HIS A 111 -1.23 2.18 -16.28
C HIS A 111 -0.89 1.41 -15.01
N TYR A 112 0.00 1.99 -14.23
CA TYR A 112 0.12 1.69 -12.79
C TYR A 112 -0.90 2.54 -12.05
N TYR A 113 -1.60 1.95 -11.11
CA TYR A 113 -2.59 2.62 -10.27
C TYR A 113 -2.17 2.55 -8.81
N MET A 114 -2.34 3.64 -8.09
CA MET A 114 -2.17 3.70 -6.65
C MET A 114 -3.46 4.22 -6.04
N ILE A 115 -4.03 3.45 -5.11
CA ILE A 115 -5.17 3.85 -4.30
C ILE A 115 -4.66 4.19 -2.90
N SER A 116 -5.27 5.17 -2.25
CA SER A 116 -4.94 5.59 -0.89
C SER A 116 -6.15 6.26 -0.22
N SER A 117 -6.18 6.28 1.12
CA SER A 117 -7.19 6.95 1.92
C SER A 117 -6.70 8.29 2.46
N PHE A 118 -7.61 9.11 2.97
CA PHE A 118 -7.30 10.26 3.81
C PHE A 118 -7.19 9.83 5.28
N CYS A 119 -6.60 10.65 6.13
CA CYS A 119 -6.36 10.35 7.55
C CYS A 119 -7.57 10.75 8.39
N THR A 120 -8.46 9.81 8.68
CA THR A 120 -9.67 10.00 9.50
C THR A 120 -9.77 9.02 10.67
N GLY A 121 -8.63 8.44 11.08
CA GLY A 121 -8.60 7.39 12.10
C GLY A 121 -9.38 6.16 11.62
N TRP A 122 -10.27 5.62 12.46
CA TRP A 122 -11.07 4.44 12.13
C TRP A 122 -12.31 4.71 11.26
N ALA A 123 -12.64 6.00 11.04
CA ALA A 123 -13.79 6.35 10.21
C ALA A 123 -13.43 6.21 8.72
N PRO A 124 -14.28 5.58 7.90
CA PRO A 124 -14.05 5.48 6.47
C PRO A 124 -14.15 6.86 5.80
N ASN A 125 -13.48 7.04 4.68
CA ASN A 125 -13.45 8.30 3.94
C ASN A 125 -13.38 8.07 2.44
N GLN A 126 -13.48 9.15 1.67
CA GLN A 126 -13.37 9.11 0.22
C GLN A 126 -11.96 8.68 -0.21
N GLY A 127 -11.84 7.46 -0.71
CA GLY A 127 -10.64 6.95 -1.34
C GLY A 127 -10.29 7.73 -2.59
N LYS A 128 -9.00 7.85 -2.86
CA LYS A 128 -8.52 8.47 -4.10
C LYS A 128 -7.52 7.56 -4.78
N TYR A 129 -7.49 7.63 -6.10
CA TYR A 129 -6.47 6.97 -6.91
C TYR A 129 -5.71 7.96 -7.78
N ALA A 130 -4.54 7.57 -8.18
CA ALA A 130 -3.77 8.19 -9.25
C ALA A 130 -3.17 7.11 -10.13
N TRP A 131 -2.67 7.49 -11.30
CA TRP A 131 -2.04 6.61 -12.26
C TRP A 131 -0.74 7.19 -12.80
N ALA A 132 0.12 6.29 -13.30
CA ALA A 132 1.37 6.63 -13.97
C ALA A 132 1.71 5.57 -15.02
N ASP A 133 2.55 5.91 -16.00
CA ASP A 133 3.02 4.96 -17.02
C ASP A 133 4.14 4.05 -16.51
N SER A 134 4.77 4.43 -15.40
CA SER A 134 5.73 3.63 -14.63
C SER A 134 5.77 4.08 -13.19
N ILE A 135 6.24 3.22 -12.26
CA ILE A 135 6.35 3.58 -10.83
C ILE A 135 7.25 4.81 -10.63
N GLU A 136 8.33 4.92 -11.40
CA GLU A 136 9.26 6.05 -11.34
C GLU A 136 8.82 7.23 -12.22
N GLY A 137 7.74 7.08 -12.98
CA GLY A 137 7.19 8.10 -13.86
C GLY A 137 6.39 9.17 -13.12
N ARG A 138 5.85 10.11 -13.89
CA ARG A 138 5.00 11.16 -13.35
C ARG A 138 3.62 10.61 -13.01
N TRP A 139 3.24 10.70 -11.76
CA TRP A 139 1.90 10.36 -11.28
C TRP A 139 0.90 11.48 -11.59
N SER A 140 -0.31 11.10 -11.94
CA SER A 140 -1.43 12.01 -12.16
C SER A 140 -1.84 12.72 -10.87
N SER A 141 -2.70 13.73 -10.99
CA SER A 141 -3.46 14.24 -9.86
C SER A 141 -4.38 13.14 -9.29
N LEU A 142 -4.69 13.26 -8.01
CA LEU A 142 -5.62 12.38 -7.31
C LEU A 142 -7.04 12.54 -7.86
N LYS A 143 -7.72 11.43 -8.11
CA LYS A 143 -9.12 11.33 -8.50
C LYS A 143 -9.87 10.49 -7.45
N GLU A 144 -11.13 10.76 -7.22
CA GLU A 144 -11.98 9.99 -6.31
C GLU A 144 -12.28 8.59 -6.87
N ILE A 145 -12.44 7.60 -5.96
CA ILE A 145 -12.80 6.22 -6.30
C ILE A 145 -13.76 5.66 -5.25
N GLY A 146 -14.72 4.84 -5.70
CA GLY A 146 -15.82 4.38 -4.84
C GLY A 146 -16.81 5.50 -4.52
N ASP A 147 -17.55 5.34 -3.45
CA ASP A 147 -18.38 6.39 -2.88
C ASP A 147 -17.62 7.26 -1.87
N GLU A 148 -18.30 8.18 -1.19
CA GLU A 148 -17.73 9.10 -0.18
C GLU A 148 -17.07 8.42 1.02
N THR A 149 -17.27 7.11 1.19
CA THR A 149 -16.69 6.27 2.25
C THR A 149 -15.82 5.14 1.71
N THR A 150 -15.62 5.08 0.37
CA THR A 150 -15.00 3.93 -0.31
C THR A 150 -15.75 2.63 0.01
N TYR A 151 -17.09 2.71 0.00
CA TYR A 151 -18.01 1.63 0.39
C TYR A 151 -17.70 1.08 1.80
N ASP A 152 -17.51 2.00 2.75
CA ASP A 152 -17.20 1.71 4.15
C ASP A 152 -15.91 0.88 4.31
N SER A 153 -14.83 1.30 3.62
CA SER A 153 -13.55 0.58 3.66
C SER A 153 -12.33 1.49 3.45
N GLN A 154 -11.18 0.99 3.84
CA GLN A 154 -9.85 1.58 3.58
C GLN A 154 -9.05 0.63 2.71
N SER A 155 -8.24 1.15 1.78
CA SER A 155 -7.38 0.31 0.93
C SER A 155 -6.38 -0.50 1.75
N ALA A 156 -6.33 -1.81 1.51
CA ALA A 156 -5.34 -2.72 2.09
C ALA A 156 -4.40 -3.27 1.01
N PHE A 157 -4.95 -3.76 -0.09
CA PHE A 157 -4.16 -4.35 -1.16
C PHE A 157 -4.90 -4.31 -2.50
N LEU A 158 -4.15 -4.40 -3.61
CA LEU A 158 -4.70 -4.56 -4.96
C LEU A 158 -4.20 -5.86 -5.56
N LEU A 159 -5.11 -6.64 -6.13
CA LEU A 159 -4.82 -7.96 -6.71
C LEU A 159 -5.12 -7.98 -8.20
N ASN A 160 -4.32 -8.75 -8.95
CA ASN A 160 -4.65 -9.16 -10.30
C ASN A 160 -4.86 -10.67 -10.30
N VAL A 161 -6.09 -11.09 -10.49
CA VAL A 161 -6.46 -12.50 -10.55
C VAL A 161 -6.96 -12.82 -11.95
N ASN A 162 -6.16 -13.53 -12.73
CA ASN A 162 -6.48 -13.92 -14.11
C ASN A 162 -6.86 -12.73 -15.02
N GLY A 163 -6.20 -11.58 -14.84
CA GLY A 163 -6.47 -10.35 -15.62
C GLY A 163 -7.59 -9.49 -15.07
N LYS A 164 -8.28 -9.91 -14.00
CA LYS A 164 -9.26 -9.10 -13.26
C LYS A 164 -8.54 -8.34 -12.16
N LEU A 165 -8.64 -7.03 -12.15
CA LEU A 165 -8.13 -6.19 -11.06
C LEU A 165 -9.15 -6.17 -9.93
N LEU A 166 -8.68 -6.37 -8.70
CA LEU A 166 -9.48 -6.39 -7.49
C LEU A 166 -8.91 -5.42 -6.46
N TYR A 167 -9.79 -4.66 -5.84
CA TYR A 167 -9.55 -3.92 -4.62
C TYR A 167 -9.84 -4.83 -3.42
N VAL A 168 -8.91 -4.89 -2.48
CA VAL A 168 -9.11 -5.48 -1.15
C VAL A 168 -9.03 -4.35 -0.15
N GLY A 169 -10.06 -4.20 0.66
CA GLY A 169 -10.16 -3.14 1.66
C GLY A 169 -10.42 -3.67 3.05
N ASP A 170 -9.88 -2.98 4.04
CA ASP A 170 -10.19 -3.20 5.44
C ASP A 170 -11.49 -2.47 5.80
N ARG A 171 -12.39 -3.17 6.48
CA ARG A 171 -13.58 -2.59 7.08
C ARG A 171 -13.37 -2.59 8.60
N TRP A 172 -12.92 -1.45 9.09
CA TRP A 172 -12.55 -1.30 10.50
C TRP A 172 -13.75 -1.29 11.42
N GLY A 173 -13.75 -2.11 12.46
CA GLY A 173 -14.79 -2.11 13.49
C GLY A 173 -14.73 -0.89 14.44
N GLY A 174 -13.55 -0.27 14.58
CA GLY A 174 -13.32 0.91 15.41
C GLY A 174 -12.32 0.67 16.53
N ASP A 175 -12.34 1.54 17.55
CA ASP A 175 -11.43 1.49 18.69
C ASP A 175 -11.78 0.40 19.71
N GLY A 176 -10.76 -0.02 20.48
CA GLY A 176 -10.89 -0.96 21.59
C GLY A 176 -11.39 -2.32 21.14
N ASP A 177 -12.39 -2.86 21.86
CA ASP A 177 -12.92 -4.19 21.55
C ASP A 177 -13.59 -4.28 20.18
N LYS A 178 -14.05 -3.17 19.64
CA LYS A 178 -14.64 -3.09 18.30
C LYS A 178 -13.62 -3.39 17.19
N TYR A 179 -12.34 -3.19 17.42
CA TYR A 179 -11.28 -3.55 16.48
C TYR A 179 -11.40 -5.02 16.04
N PHE A 180 -11.79 -5.93 16.93
CA PHE A 180 -11.95 -7.35 16.63
C PHE A 180 -13.22 -7.68 15.81
N GLU A 181 -14.08 -6.70 15.59
CA GLU A 181 -15.24 -6.80 14.68
C GLU A 181 -14.88 -6.40 13.23
N SER A 182 -13.63 -6.03 12.98
CA SER A 182 -13.13 -5.67 11.66
C SER A 182 -13.27 -6.84 10.66
N GLY A 183 -13.48 -6.48 9.40
CA GLY A 183 -13.61 -7.43 8.30
C GLY A 183 -12.96 -6.92 7.03
N TYR A 184 -13.21 -7.60 5.92
CA TYR A 184 -12.65 -7.28 4.62
C TYR A 184 -13.74 -7.16 3.56
N VAL A 185 -13.46 -6.35 2.56
CA VAL A 185 -14.26 -6.29 1.34
C VAL A 185 -13.37 -6.56 0.13
N VAL A 186 -13.98 -7.08 -0.93
CA VAL A 186 -13.29 -7.27 -2.22
C VAL A 186 -14.20 -6.74 -3.32
N TYR A 187 -13.71 -5.74 -4.05
CA TYR A 187 -14.45 -5.11 -5.13
C TYR A 187 -13.69 -5.20 -6.46
N PRO A 188 -14.39 -5.51 -7.58
CA PRO A 188 -13.78 -5.41 -8.90
C PRO A 188 -13.36 -3.98 -9.22
N LEU A 189 -12.22 -3.85 -9.86
CA LEU A 189 -11.75 -2.61 -10.46
C LEU A 189 -11.87 -2.72 -11.98
N LYS A 190 -12.60 -1.81 -12.58
CA LYS A 190 -12.75 -1.69 -14.02
C LYS A 190 -11.79 -0.63 -14.54
N GLU A 191 -10.84 -1.09 -15.33
CA GLU A 191 -9.84 -0.24 -15.95
C GLU A 191 -10.31 0.25 -17.32
N THR A 192 -10.10 1.52 -17.59
CA THR A 192 -10.31 2.15 -18.89
C THR A 192 -9.07 2.96 -19.26
N GLU A 193 -8.98 3.42 -20.51
CA GLU A 193 -7.90 4.34 -20.94
C GLU A 193 -7.87 5.65 -20.15
N ASP A 194 -9.05 6.08 -19.63
CA ASP A 194 -9.21 7.36 -18.91
C ASP A 194 -9.09 7.23 -17.39
N GLY A 195 -9.01 6.01 -16.85
CA GLY A 195 -8.91 5.82 -15.41
C GLY A 195 -9.38 4.48 -14.86
N LEU A 196 -9.72 4.49 -13.57
CA LEU A 196 -10.11 3.33 -12.78
C LEU A 196 -11.46 3.57 -12.11
N GLU A 197 -12.34 2.60 -12.17
CA GLU A 197 -13.66 2.59 -11.53
C GLU A 197 -13.74 1.41 -10.55
N MET A 198 -14.21 1.63 -9.33
CA MET A 198 -14.50 0.58 -8.35
C MET A 198 -15.96 0.18 -8.45
N ILE A 199 -16.23 -1.10 -8.62
CA ILE A 199 -17.59 -1.63 -8.77
C ILE A 199 -18.05 -2.23 -7.45
N TYR A 200 -19.04 -1.61 -6.84
CA TYR A 200 -19.67 -2.17 -5.63
C TYR A 200 -20.35 -3.51 -5.91
N GLN A 201 -20.17 -4.44 -4.99
CA GLN A 201 -20.88 -5.73 -5.00
C GLN A 201 -21.07 -6.24 -3.56
N ASP A 202 -22.20 -6.87 -3.28
CA ASP A 202 -22.51 -7.42 -1.95
C ASP A 202 -21.69 -8.68 -1.62
N THR A 203 -21.28 -9.42 -2.65
CA THR A 203 -20.56 -10.69 -2.52
C THR A 203 -19.41 -10.71 -3.51
N ALA A 204 -18.22 -11.07 -3.04
CA ALA A 204 -17.06 -11.27 -3.92
C ALA A 204 -17.26 -12.51 -4.80
N GLU A 205 -17.25 -12.31 -6.13
CA GLU A 205 -17.27 -13.40 -7.12
C GLU A 205 -15.90 -13.53 -7.78
N PHE A 206 -15.31 -14.71 -7.70
CA PHE A 206 -13.94 -15.01 -8.19
C PHE A 206 -13.94 -15.95 -9.40
N GLU A 207 -15.02 -15.97 -10.20
CA GLU A 207 -15.08 -16.80 -11.42
C GLU A 207 -14.14 -16.35 -12.53
#